data_d2ab7ae77f41349603a11dba15ccab44
#
_entry.id   d2ab7ae77f41349603a11dba15ccab44
#
_cell.length_a   1.000
_cell.length_b   1.000
_cell.length_c   1.000
_cell.angle_alpha   90.00
_cell.angle_beta   90.00
_cell.angle_gamma   90.00
#
_symmetry.space_group_name_H-M   'P 1'
#
loop_
_entity.id
_entity.type
_entity.pdbx_description
1 polymer ?
#
loop_
_entity_poly.entity_id
_entity_poly.type
_entity_poly.pdbx_seq_one_letter_code
_entity_poly.pdbx_strand_id
1 'polypeptide(L)'
;RTIFTTAARRDSKGNGPAEKAVQSTEEMVRTLMVDLEERCGEKLSVTEPFFEWLLEHACDVPNKYKVRMNYKTAWWFRKSTPYTGDVYQFGAPVQHRLSGPVQGGVVHERWHDGIYLGTQFSSGEHIGHAGR
;
A
#
# COMPACT_ATOMS: atom_id res chain seq x y z
N ARG A 1 0.66 -14.50 17.49
CA ARG A 1 -0.38 -14.39 18.53
C ARG A 1 -0.95 -12.98 18.54
N THR A 2 -2.25 -12.89 18.41
CA THR A 2 -2.96 -11.61 18.48
C THR A 2 -3.42 -11.37 19.91
N ILE A 3 -3.08 -10.21 20.43
CA ILE A 3 -3.52 -9.81 21.76
C ILE A 3 -4.56 -8.69 21.60
N PHE A 4 -5.74 -8.91 22.13
CA PHE A 4 -6.80 -7.90 22.14
C PHE A 4 -6.77 -7.16 23.46
N THR A 5 -6.58 -5.84 23.39
CA THR A 5 -6.62 -4.97 24.54
C THR A 5 -7.68 -3.92 24.33
N THR A 6 -8.62 -3.82 25.25
CA THR A 6 -9.64 -2.77 25.23
C THR A 6 -9.25 -1.65 26.19
N ALA A 7 -9.47 -0.41 25.77
CA ALA A 7 -9.26 0.72 26.65
C ALA A 7 -10.28 0.72 27.78
N ALA A 8 -9.88 1.24 28.92
CA ALA A 8 -10.79 1.43 30.05
C ALA A 8 -11.96 2.34 29.67
N ARG A 9 -13.13 2.01 30.18
CA ARG A 9 -14.33 2.82 29.93
C ARG A 9 -14.08 4.27 30.38
N ARG A 10 -14.33 5.23 29.48
CA ARG A 10 -14.10 6.66 29.67
C ARG A 10 -12.64 7.09 29.66
N ASP A 11 -11.73 6.23 29.22
CA ASP A 11 -10.34 6.60 29.06
C ASP A 11 -10.11 7.13 27.62
N SER A 12 -10.46 8.39 27.39
CA SER A 12 -10.25 9.03 26.10
C SER A 12 -8.79 9.23 25.76
N LYS A 13 -7.92 9.37 26.76
CA LYS A 13 -6.48 9.53 26.53
C LYS A 13 -5.82 8.21 26.10
N GLY A 14 -6.27 7.08 26.63
CA GLY A 14 -5.76 5.77 26.21
C GLY A 14 -6.13 5.41 24.79
N ASN A 15 -7.26 5.91 24.29
CA ASN A 15 -7.72 5.69 22.92
C ASN A 15 -7.18 6.71 21.92
N GLY A 16 -6.69 7.87 22.36
CA GLY A 16 -6.25 8.95 21.50
C GLY A 16 -5.27 8.55 20.41
N PRO A 17 -4.19 7.81 20.72
CA PRO A 17 -3.24 7.37 19.67
C PRO A 17 -3.86 6.46 18.63
N ALA A 18 -4.74 5.53 19.04
CA ALA A 18 -5.43 4.61 18.13
C ALA A 18 -6.41 5.37 17.23
N GLU A 19 -7.19 6.28 17.80
CA GLU A 19 -8.12 7.12 17.05
C GLU A 19 -7.39 7.96 16.01
N LYS A 20 -6.25 8.53 16.39
CA LYS A 20 -5.43 9.34 15.48
C LYS A 20 -4.86 8.49 14.35
N ALA A 21 -4.45 7.26 14.62
CA ALA A 21 -3.95 6.34 13.61
C ALA A 21 -5.03 5.98 12.59
N VAL A 22 -6.25 5.69 13.06
CA VAL A 22 -7.39 5.41 12.18
C VAL A 22 -7.72 6.63 11.33
N GLN A 23 -7.77 7.80 11.93
CA GLN A 23 -8.06 9.05 11.23
C GLN A 23 -7.02 9.33 10.15
N SER A 24 -5.73 9.15 10.45
CA SER A 24 -4.65 9.35 9.49
C SER A 24 -4.76 8.39 8.31
N THR A 25 -5.13 7.14 8.57
CA THR A 25 -5.33 6.13 7.52
C THR A 25 -6.51 6.51 6.63
N GLU A 26 -7.62 6.95 7.23
CA GLU A 26 -8.79 7.40 6.48
C GLU A 26 -8.47 8.59 5.57
N GLU A 27 -7.70 9.54 6.07
CA GLU A 27 -7.26 10.69 5.29
C GLU A 27 -6.38 10.25 4.10
N MET A 28 -5.46 9.31 4.34
CA MET A 28 -4.62 8.77 3.28
C MET A 28 -5.43 8.03 2.22
N VAL A 29 -6.39 7.21 2.64
CA VAL A 29 -7.28 6.49 1.72
C VAL A 29 -8.07 7.48 0.86
N ARG A 30 -8.62 8.52 1.49
CA ARG A 30 -9.38 9.55 0.78
C ARG A 30 -8.51 10.26 -0.25
N THR A 31 -7.29 10.62 0.12
CA THR A 31 -6.35 11.28 -0.78
C THR A 31 -6.01 10.39 -1.97
N LEU A 32 -5.73 9.12 -1.74
CA LEU A 32 -5.41 8.17 -2.79
C LEU A 32 -6.60 7.93 -3.73
N MET A 33 -7.82 7.86 -3.18
CA MET A 33 -9.02 7.71 -3.99
C MET A 33 -9.24 8.92 -4.90
N VAL A 34 -9.12 10.12 -4.36
CA VAL A 34 -9.28 11.35 -5.16
C VAL A 34 -8.25 11.40 -6.28
N ASP A 35 -7.00 11.12 -5.96
CA ASP A 35 -5.92 11.10 -6.94
C ASP A 35 -6.20 10.08 -8.06
N LEU A 36 -6.62 8.89 -7.67
CA LEU A 36 -6.91 7.83 -8.65
C LEU A 36 -8.12 8.18 -9.53
N GLU A 37 -9.18 8.74 -8.94
CA GLU A 37 -10.36 9.19 -9.68
C GLU A 37 -10.01 10.30 -10.69
N GLU A 38 -9.17 11.25 -10.29
CA GLU A 38 -8.72 12.31 -11.18
C GLU A 38 -7.93 11.77 -12.38
N ARG A 39 -7.08 10.79 -12.14
CA ARG A 39 -6.27 10.18 -13.19
C ARG A 39 -7.09 9.30 -14.13
N CYS A 40 -8.09 8.60 -13.59
CA CYS A 40 -8.98 7.74 -14.38
C CYS A 40 -10.08 8.52 -15.10
N GLY A 41 -10.45 9.67 -14.58
CA GLY A 41 -11.53 10.50 -15.13
C GLY A 41 -12.93 10.03 -14.77
N GLU A 42 -13.07 9.11 -13.81
CA GLU A 42 -14.37 8.58 -13.39
C GLU A 42 -14.40 8.30 -11.90
N LYS A 43 -15.60 8.22 -11.35
CA LYS A 43 -15.80 7.87 -9.94
C LYS A 43 -15.60 6.39 -9.71
N LEU A 44 -14.92 6.07 -8.62
CA LEU A 44 -14.59 4.69 -8.25
C LEU A 44 -15.34 4.29 -6.98
N SER A 45 -15.70 3.03 -6.90
CA SER A 45 -16.45 2.49 -5.76
C SER A 45 -15.53 1.74 -4.81
N VAL A 46 -15.81 1.85 -3.51
CA VAL A 46 -15.10 1.07 -2.48
C VAL A 46 -15.38 -0.43 -2.56
N THR A 47 -16.39 -0.82 -3.33
CA THR A 47 -16.70 -2.25 -3.55
C THR A 47 -15.87 -2.89 -4.64
N GLU A 48 -15.08 -2.12 -5.37
CA GLU A 48 -14.22 -2.65 -6.42
C GLU A 48 -13.01 -3.39 -5.83
N PRO A 49 -12.51 -4.45 -6.50
CA PRO A 49 -11.42 -5.26 -5.96
C PRO A 49 -10.12 -4.50 -5.66
N PHE A 50 -9.84 -3.43 -6.40
CA PHE A 50 -8.62 -2.65 -6.17
C PHE A 50 -8.60 -1.98 -4.80
N PHE A 51 -9.75 -1.77 -4.17
CA PHE A 51 -9.84 -1.01 -2.93
C PHE A 51 -9.07 -1.69 -1.79
N GLU A 52 -9.05 -3.00 -1.74
CA GLU A 52 -8.28 -3.74 -0.74
C GLU A 52 -6.78 -3.42 -0.87
N TRP A 53 -6.28 -3.39 -2.10
CA TRP A 53 -4.88 -3.05 -2.37
C TRP A 53 -4.56 -1.61 -2.05
N LEU A 54 -5.49 -0.70 -2.33
CA LEU A 54 -5.36 0.71 -2.00
C LEU A 54 -5.28 0.90 -0.49
N LEU A 55 -6.10 0.18 0.26
CA LEU A 55 -6.09 0.25 1.72
C LEU A 55 -4.77 -0.26 2.30
N GLU A 56 -4.25 -1.36 1.79
CA GLU A 56 -2.94 -1.86 2.20
C GLU A 56 -1.82 -0.86 1.89
N HIS A 57 -1.85 -0.26 0.73
CA HIS A 57 -0.88 0.77 0.34
C HIS A 57 -0.98 1.99 1.25
N ALA A 58 -2.18 2.42 1.60
CA ALA A 58 -2.41 3.53 2.51
C ALA A 58 -1.83 3.29 3.91
N CYS A 59 -1.80 2.04 4.35
CA CYS A 59 -1.19 1.66 5.62
C CYS A 59 0.33 1.49 5.50
N ASP A 60 0.81 1.00 4.38
CA ASP A 60 2.22 0.67 4.16
C ASP A 60 3.11 1.91 4.04
N VAL A 61 2.67 2.92 3.30
CA VAL A 61 3.46 4.13 3.04
C VAL A 61 3.85 4.86 4.33
N PRO A 62 2.93 5.15 5.26
CA PRO A 62 3.32 5.78 6.52
C PRO A 62 4.28 4.94 7.35
N ASN A 63 4.18 3.62 7.30
CA ASN A 63 5.09 2.75 8.03
C ASN A 63 6.52 2.82 7.52
N LYS A 64 6.70 3.09 6.24
CA LYS A 64 8.01 3.21 5.62
C LYS A 64 8.63 4.60 5.74
N TYR A 65 7.80 5.65 5.72
CA TYR A 65 8.30 7.02 5.58
C TYR A 65 7.95 7.96 6.73
N LYS A 66 6.89 7.70 7.48
CA LYS A 66 6.49 8.61 8.57
C LYS A 66 7.43 8.48 9.76
N VAL A 67 8.17 9.54 10.05
CA VAL A 67 9.06 9.62 11.20
C VAL A 67 8.23 9.92 12.44
N ARG A 68 8.43 9.13 13.49
CA ARG A 68 7.72 9.27 14.76
C ARG A 68 8.55 10.06 15.78
N MET A 69 8.05 10.18 17.00
CA MET A 69 8.69 10.98 18.07
C MET A 69 10.15 10.59 18.37
N ASN A 70 10.52 9.36 18.09
CA ASN A 70 11.89 8.85 18.29
C ASN A 70 12.78 8.99 17.05
N TYR A 71 12.37 9.79 16.08
CA TYR A 71 13.10 10.08 14.83
C TYR A 71 13.29 8.88 13.91
N LYS A 72 12.50 7.83 14.12
CA LYS A 72 12.57 6.61 13.30
C LYS A 72 11.19 6.20 12.81
N THR A 73 11.16 5.48 11.69
CA THR A 73 9.92 4.98 11.11
C THR A 73 9.50 3.66 11.76
N ALA A 74 8.24 3.29 11.59
CA ALA A 74 7.76 1.98 12.04
C ALA A 74 8.51 0.84 11.35
N TRP A 75 8.85 1.02 10.08
CA TRP A 75 9.66 0.07 9.32
C TRP A 75 11.02 -0.18 9.99
N TRP A 76 11.68 0.90 10.42
CA TRP A 76 12.99 0.79 11.07
C TRP A 76 12.93 -0.06 12.34
N PHE A 77 11.88 0.13 13.15
CA PHE A 77 11.70 -0.66 14.37
C PHE A 77 11.50 -2.14 14.10
N ARG A 78 10.87 -2.46 12.97
CA ARG A 78 10.53 -3.83 12.64
C ARG A 78 11.64 -4.56 11.91
N LYS A 79 12.39 -3.86 11.07
CA LYS A 79 13.44 -4.44 10.22
C LYS A 79 14.85 -4.07 10.64
N SER A 80 15.01 -3.17 11.62
CA SER A 80 16.29 -2.64 12.11
C SER A 80 17.13 -1.91 11.06
N THR A 81 16.53 -1.57 9.93
CA THR A 81 17.14 -0.79 8.86
C THR A 81 16.11 0.18 8.28
N PRO A 82 16.55 1.34 7.76
CA PRO A 82 15.61 2.21 7.05
C PRO A 82 15.11 1.55 5.78
N TYR A 83 13.93 1.97 5.33
CA TYR A 83 13.43 1.50 4.04
C TYR A 83 14.22 2.16 2.91
N THR A 84 14.83 1.33 2.06
CA THR A 84 15.66 1.77 0.94
C THR A 84 15.09 1.42 -0.42
N GLY A 85 13.95 0.73 -0.45
CA GLY A 85 13.29 0.36 -1.69
C GLY A 85 12.59 1.54 -2.35
N ASP A 86 12.19 1.35 -3.59
CA ASP A 86 11.44 2.34 -4.32
C ASP A 86 9.97 2.35 -3.89
N VAL A 87 9.36 3.53 -3.97
CA VAL A 87 7.91 3.68 -3.82
C VAL A 87 7.35 4.28 -5.10
N TYR A 88 6.25 3.71 -5.55
CA TYR A 88 5.55 4.19 -6.75
C TYR A 88 4.16 4.63 -6.37
N GLN A 89 3.58 5.49 -7.17
CA GLN A 89 2.22 5.95 -6.99
C GLN A 89 1.24 4.80 -7.21
N PHE A 90 0.26 4.64 -6.31
CA PHE A 90 -0.77 3.61 -6.47
C PHE A 90 -1.51 3.79 -7.79
N GLY A 91 -1.67 2.70 -8.53
CA GLY A 91 -2.33 2.75 -9.83
C GLY A 91 -1.46 3.30 -10.95
N ALA A 92 -0.16 3.53 -10.71
CA ALA A 92 0.74 4.00 -11.76
C ALA A 92 0.86 2.95 -12.88
N PRO A 93 0.94 3.39 -14.14
CA PRO A 93 1.18 2.46 -15.23
C PRO A 93 2.58 1.86 -15.10
N VAL A 94 2.66 0.55 -15.17
CA VAL A 94 3.93 -0.19 -15.10
C VAL A 94 3.96 -1.27 -16.15
N GLN A 95 5.16 -1.72 -16.48
CA GLN A 95 5.34 -2.90 -17.31
C GLN A 95 5.93 -4.01 -16.44
N HIS A 96 5.37 -5.18 -16.52
CA HIS A 96 5.88 -6.33 -15.78
C HIS A 96 6.28 -7.44 -16.73
N ARG A 97 7.30 -8.18 -16.34
CA ARG A 97 7.80 -9.30 -17.11
C ARG A 97 7.15 -10.59 -16.62
N LEU A 98 6.64 -11.37 -17.55
CA LEU A 98 6.09 -12.68 -17.20
C LEU A 98 7.23 -13.61 -16.79
N SER A 99 6.99 -14.34 -15.68
CA SER A 99 7.92 -15.37 -15.19
C SER A 99 7.58 -16.70 -15.86
N GLY A 100 8.61 -17.48 -16.13
CA GLY A 100 8.44 -18.83 -16.63
C GLY A 100 8.65 -19.00 -18.14
N PRO A 101 8.44 -20.21 -18.65
CA PRO A 101 8.61 -20.48 -20.08
C PRO A 101 7.52 -19.78 -20.90
N VAL A 102 7.96 -19.05 -21.90
CA VAL A 102 7.06 -18.30 -22.78
C VAL A 102 6.69 -19.18 -23.97
N GLN A 103 5.39 -19.40 -24.18
CA GLN A 103 4.91 -20.08 -25.38
C GLN A 103 5.21 -19.19 -26.59
N GLY A 104 5.74 -19.80 -27.67
CA GLY A 104 6.09 -19.06 -28.86
C GLY A 104 7.57 -18.70 -29.01
N GLY A 105 8.42 -19.07 -28.07
CA GLY A 105 9.86 -18.93 -28.18
C GLY A 105 10.39 -17.54 -27.97
N VAL A 106 11.54 -17.24 -28.55
CA VAL A 106 12.33 -16.03 -28.30
C VAL A 106 11.68 -14.75 -28.83
N VAL A 107 10.76 -14.88 -29.75
CA VAL A 107 10.14 -13.74 -30.45
C VAL A 107 8.90 -13.21 -29.72
N HIS A 108 8.44 -13.93 -28.68
CA HIS A 108 7.22 -13.55 -27.97
C HIS A 108 7.45 -12.41 -26.98
N GLU A 109 6.50 -11.53 -26.93
CA GLU A 109 6.55 -10.39 -26.00
C GLU A 109 6.52 -10.89 -24.55
N ARG A 110 7.51 -10.46 -23.76
CA ARG A 110 7.64 -10.86 -22.35
C ARG A 110 7.17 -9.77 -21.38
N TRP A 111 6.96 -8.56 -21.88
CA TRP A 111 6.56 -7.42 -21.06
C TRP A 111 5.09 -7.09 -21.32
N HIS A 112 4.34 -6.97 -20.28
CA HIS A 112 2.92 -6.62 -20.35
C HIS A 112 2.65 -5.36 -19.55
N ASP A 113 1.71 -4.58 -20.04
CA ASP A 113 1.24 -3.39 -19.36
C ASP A 113 0.37 -3.77 -18.17
N GLY A 114 0.49 -3.03 -17.10
CA GLY A 114 -0.28 -3.24 -15.89
C GLY A 114 -0.32 -1.99 -15.04
N ILE A 115 -0.89 -2.13 -13.85
CA ILE A 115 -0.94 -1.04 -12.87
C ILE A 115 -0.27 -1.50 -11.58
N TYR A 116 0.35 -0.55 -10.89
CA TYR A 116 1.02 -0.81 -9.63
C TYR A 116 0.02 -0.83 -8.46
N LEU A 117 0.05 -1.89 -7.66
CA LEU A 117 -0.88 -2.08 -6.54
C LEU A 117 -0.20 -2.08 -5.16
N GLY A 118 1.08 -1.86 -5.10
CA GLY A 118 1.78 -1.81 -3.83
C GLY A 118 2.92 -2.81 -3.74
N THR A 119 3.37 -3.05 -2.51
CA THR A 119 4.52 -3.91 -2.22
C THR A 119 4.09 -4.98 -1.22
N GLN A 120 4.48 -6.23 -1.46
CA GLN A 120 4.24 -7.29 -0.51
C GLN A 120 5.15 -7.11 0.71
N PHE A 121 4.55 -7.04 1.88
CA PHE A 121 5.26 -6.71 3.10
C PHE A 121 6.35 -7.72 3.46
N SER A 122 6.04 -9.00 3.33
CA SER A 122 6.96 -10.08 3.75
C SER A 122 8.20 -10.20 2.86
N SER A 123 8.06 -10.04 1.56
CA SER A 123 9.14 -10.23 0.59
C SER A 123 9.72 -8.94 0.04
N GLY A 124 9.00 -7.83 0.17
CA GLY A 124 9.37 -6.56 -0.46
C GLY A 124 9.12 -6.52 -1.96
N GLU A 125 8.48 -7.55 -2.51
CA GLU A 125 8.15 -7.59 -3.93
C GLU A 125 7.06 -6.60 -4.29
N HIS A 126 7.22 -5.94 -5.43
CA HIS A 126 6.18 -5.05 -5.95
C HIS A 126 5.04 -5.87 -6.57
N ILE A 127 3.83 -5.45 -6.29
CA ILE A 127 2.63 -6.11 -6.78
C ILE A 127 2.05 -5.28 -7.93
N GLY A 128 1.78 -5.95 -9.03
CA GLY A 128 1.14 -5.32 -10.17
C GLY A 128 0.00 -6.18 -10.69
N HIS A 129 -0.96 -5.54 -11.33
CA HIS A 129 -2.07 -6.21 -11.97
C HIS A 129 -1.97 -6.03 -13.48
N ALA A 130 -2.01 -7.12 -14.21
CA ALA A 130 -2.05 -7.09 -15.65
C ALA A 130 -3.42 -6.61 -16.11
N GLY A 131 -3.44 -5.58 -16.92
CA GLY A 131 -4.65 -5.04 -17.49
C GLY A 131 -5.33 -6.04 -18.38
N ARG A 132 -6.53 -6.40 -18.11
CA ARG A 132 -7.35 -7.12 -18.76
C ARG A 132 -7.48 -7.91 -19.45
#